data_a309b10b1ee38af4364dddb01e04e5f6
#
_entry.id   a309b10b1ee38af4364dddb01e04e5f6
#
_cell.length_a   1.000
_cell.length_b   1.000
_cell.length_c   1.000
_cell.angle_alpha   90.00
_cell.angle_beta   90.00
_cell.angle_gamma   90.00
#
_symmetry.space_group_name_H-M   'P 1'
#
loop_
_entity.id
_entity.type
_entity.pdbx_description
1 polymer ?
#
loop_
_entity_poly.entity_id
_entity_poly.type
_entity_poly.pdbx_seq_one_letter_code
_entity_poly.pdbx_strand_id
1 'polypeptide(L)'
;DIVLVRPGQLHSISQHGKDCMEYENILFQTSLLYSADSDPRTVGYFQPYFSLEYELPWLFDDTCFFHEELSSCIDAIDDLCSKKPDYYELSVKGHLFHFFYLLFSSQGAPVTFNRDKSLDKVKQIVSYIESHYTEPITVQSTADYLGFSESHFMKFFKQHLHTTFTSYLNGYRLTIA
;
A
#
# COMPACT_ATOMS: atom_id res chain seq x y z
N ASP A 1 -4.81 16.70 4.51
CA ASP A 1 -3.61 15.85 4.36
C ASP A 1 -3.88 14.73 3.35
N ILE A 2 -2.86 14.35 2.60
CA ILE A 2 -2.93 13.24 1.63
C ILE A 2 -2.01 12.13 2.13
N VAL A 3 -2.53 10.90 2.19
CA VAL A 3 -1.75 9.71 2.57
C VAL A 3 -1.70 8.75 1.38
N LEU A 4 -0.50 8.41 0.94
CA LEU A 4 -0.29 7.48 -0.16
C LEU A 4 0.17 6.12 0.34
N VAL A 5 -0.65 5.10 0.14
CA VAL A 5 -0.38 3.72 0.54
C VAL A 5 -0.07 2.88 -0.70
N ARG A 6 1.10 2.26 -0.72
CA ARG A 6 1.56 1.43 -1.85
C ARG A 6 1.07 -0.02 -1.72
N PRO A 7 1.00 -0.75 -2.84
CA PRO A 7 0.63 -2.17 -2.82
C PRO A 7 1.47 -2.97 -1.81
N GLY A 8 0.80 -3.78 -1.01
CA GLY A 8 1.43 -4.62 0.01
C GLY A 8 2.05 -3.87 1.19
N GLN A 9 1.82 -2.58 1.33
CA GLN A 9 2.19 -1.81 2.51
C GLN A 9 1.13 -2.00 3.60
N LEU A 10 1.55 -2.49 4.76
CA LEU A 10 0.67 -2.60 5.92
C LEU A 10 0.37 -1.20 6.47
N HIS A 11 -0.88 -0.92 6.63
CA HIS A 11 -1.35 0.35 7.19
C HIS A 11 -2.58 0.13 8.07
N SER A 12 -2.81 1.05 8.98
CA SER A 12 -4.04 1.13 9.77
C SER A 12 -4.42 2.57 9.95
N ILE A 13 -5.70 2.83 9.96
CA ILE A 13 -6.27 4.14 10.27
C ILE A 13 -6.98 4.01 11.62
N SER A 14 -6.65 4.87 12.56
CA SER A 14 -7.28 4.88 13.87
C SER A 14 -7.56 6.30 14.33
N GLN A 15 -8.71 6.50 14.94
CA GLN A 15 -9.08 7.78 15.55
C GLN A 15 -8.14 8.09 16.71
N HIS A 16 -7.62 9.30 16.76
CA HIS A 16 -6.85 9.80 17.88
C HIS A 16 -7.70 10.74 18.75
N GLY A 17 -7.89 10.38 20.02
CA GLY A 17 -8.69 11.20 20.95
C GLY A 17 -10.20 11.16 20.67
N LYS A 18 -10.85 12.32 20.76
CA LYS A 18 -12.30 12.50 20.57
C LYS A 18 -12.67 13.19 19.26
N ASP A 19 -11.68 13.56 18.46
CA ASP A 19 -11.90 14.30 17.21
C ASP A 19 -12.44 13.36 16.16
N CYS A 20 -13.47 13.81 15.44
CA CYS A 20 -14.03 13.07 14.32
C CYS A 20 -13.09 13.21 13.11
N MET A 21 -12.65 12.08 12.55
CA MET A 21 -11.85 12.07 11.34
C MET A 21 -12.74 11.73 10.15
N GLU A 22 -12.77 12.62 9.17
CA GLU A 22 -13.37 12.36 7.87
C GLU A 22 -12.25 12.08 6.86
N TYR A 23 -12.41 11.06 6.04
CA TYR A 23 -11.44 10.72 5.00
C TYR A 23 -12.11 10.06 3.81
N GLU A 24 -11.52 10.23 2.66
CA GLU A 24 -11.90 9.58 1.42
C GLU A 24 -10.78 8.63 0.96
N ASN A 25 -11.17 7.53 0.32
CA ASN A 25 -10.24 6.56 -0.24
C ASN A 25 -10.35 6.51 -1.75
N ILE A 26 -9.25 6.77 -2.46
CA ILE A 26 -9.13 6.49 -3.89
C ILE A 26 -8.31 5.22 -4.06
N LEU A 27 -8.98 4.15 -4.51
CA LEU A 27 -8.35 2.85 -4.75
C LEU A 27 -8.22 2.61 -6.26
N PHE A 28 -7.03 2.26 -6.70
CA PHE A 28 -6.79 1.90 -8.09
C PHE A 28 -5.78 0.77 -8.23
N GLN A 29 -5.89 0.01 -9.31
CA GLN A 29 -4.90 -1.01 -9.63
C GLN A 29 -3.67 -0.39 -10.31
N THR A 30 -2.48 -0.88 -9.98
CA THR A 30 -1.23 -0.38 -10.61
C THR A 30 -1.20 -0.59 -12.11
N SER A 31 -1.93 -1.59 -12.62
CA SER A 31 -2.14 -1.81 -14.06
C SER A 31 -2.82 -0.65 -14.79
N LEU A 32 -3.44 0.29 -14.06
CA LEU A 32 -3.96 1.52 -14.64
C LEU A 32 -2.84 2.46 -15.10
N LEU A 33 -1.68 2.40 -14.46
CA LEU A 33 -0.53 3.25 -14.74
C LEU A 33 0.51 2.56 -15.64
N TYR A 34 0.75 1.27 -15.42
CA TYR A 34 1.72 0.50 -16.22
C TYR A 34 1.39 -1.00 -16.21
N SER A 35 1.87 -1.69 -17.23
CA SER A 35 1.80 -3.15 -17.39
C SER A 35 3.13 -3.67 -17.94
N ALA A 36 3.25 -4.99 -18.06
CA ALA A 36 4.44 -5.60 -18.68
C ALA A 36 4.68 -5.14 -20.14
N ASP A 37 3.62 -4.75 -20.83
CA ASP A 37 3.66 -4.26 -22.22
C ASP A 37 3.80 -2.73 -22.33
N SER A 38 3.92 -2.02 -21.20
CA SER A 38 4.18 -0.59 -21.22
C SER A 38 5.61 -0.30 -21.72
N ASP A 39 5.82 0.92 -22.19
CA ASP A 39 7.16 1.32 -22.60
C ASP A 39 8.17 1.20 -21.43
N PRO A 40 9.45 0.88 -21.70
CA PRO A 40 10.44 0.61 -20.66
C PRO A 40 10.68 1.79 -19.69
N ARG A 41 10.43 3.03 -20.11
CA ARG A 41 10.59 4.22 -19.24
C ARG A 41 9.46 4.28 -18.24
N THR A 42 8.22 4.11 -18.68
CA THR A 42 7.04 4.06 -17.80
C THR A 42 7.18 2.94 -16.76
N VAL A 43 7.59 1.74 -17.19
CA VAL A 43 7.89 0.63 -16.26
C VAL A 43 9.01 1.03 -15.29
N GLY A 44 10.07 1.65 -15.78
CA GLY A 44 11.22 2.09 -14.98
C GLY A 44 10.88 3.13 -13.92
N TYR A 45 9.83 3.92 -14.09
CA TYR A 45 9.36 4.86 -13.07
C TYR A 45 8.52 4.19 -12.00
N PHE A 46 7.55 3.37 -12.40
CA PHE A 46 6.53 2.85 -11.50
C PHE A 46 6.93 1.55 -10.80
N GLN A 47 7.57 0.63 -11.52
CA GLN A 47 7.90 -0.68 -10.96
C GLN A 47 8.79 -0.57 -9.70
N PRO A 48 9.91 0.16 -9.69
CA PRO A 48 10.75 0.27 -8.49
C PRO A 48 10.01 0.92 -7.32
N TYR A 49 9.13 1.88 -7.61
CA TYR A 49 8.34 2.54 -6.58
C TYR A 49 7.31 1.58 -5.96
N PHE A 50 6.54 0.87 -6.77
CA PHE A 50 5.51 -0.04 -6.26
C PHE A 50 6.07 -1.35 -5.71
N SER A 51 7.26 -1.78 -6.14
CA SER A 51 7.98 -2.91 -5.53
C SER A 51 8.76 -2.54 -4.26
N LEU A 52 8.62 -1.30 -3.79
CA LEU A 52 9.26 -0.82 -2.56
C LEU A 52 10.79 -0.83 -2.63
N GLU A 53 11.38 -0.67 -3.81
CA GLU A 53 12.82 -0.59 -4.00
C GLU A 53 13.38 0.75 -3.53
N TYR A 54 12.56 1.79 -3.52
CA TYR A 54 12.87 3.10 -2.94
C TYR A 54 11.66 3.70 -2.24
N GLU A 55 11.92 4.62 -1.32
CA GLU A 55 10.87 5.35 -0.61
C GLU A 55 10.70 6.77 -1.14
N LEU A 56 9.45 7.20 -1.16
CA LEU A 56 9.04 8.58 -1.31
C LEU A 56 8.22 8.96 -0.06
N PRO A 57 8.03 10.25 0.22
CA PRO A 57 7.08 10.67 1.22
C PRO A 57 5.72 9.99 0.98
N TRP A 58 5.10 9.57 2.05
CA TRP A 58 3.78 8.93 2.04
C TRP A 58 2.69 9.81 2.64
N LEU A 59 3.10 10.88 3.35
CA LEU A 59 2.23 11.90 3.93
C LEU A 59 2.57 13.24 3.30
N PHE A 60 1.55 13.93 2.81
CA PHE A 60 1.63 15.26 2.22
C PHE A 60 0.64 16.15 2.94
N ASP A 61 1.14 17.02 3.76
CA ASP A 61 0.41 18.07 4.48
C ASP A 61 0.55 19.43 3.81
N ASP A 62 -0.01 20.46 4.41
CA ASP A 62 0.00 21.83 3.94
C ASP A 62 1.42 22.48 3.89
N THR A 63 2.42 21.84 4.49
CA THR A 63 3.83 22.28 4.38
C THR A 63 4.50 21.80 3.09
N CYS A 64 3.88 20.84 2.39
CA CYS A 64 4.37 20.33 1.12
C CYS A 64 4.14 21.34 0.01
N PHE A 65 5.21 21.76 -0.67
CA PHE A 65 5.18 22.82 -1.70
C PHE A 65 4.17 22.56 -2.84
N PHE A 66 3.91 21.29 -3.17
CA PHE A 66 2.98 20.89 -4.24
C PHE A 66 1.69 20.23 -3.68
N HIS A 67 1.35 20.49 -2.42
CA HIS A 67 0.15 19.95 -1.78
C HIS A 67 -1.15 20.36 -2.52
N GLU A 68 -1.24 21.63 -2.93
CA GLU A 68 -2.41 22.15 -3.65
C GLU A 68 -2.61 21.44 -5.00
N GLU A 69 -1.52 21.21 -5.75
CA GLU A 69 -1.59 20.51 -7.03
C GLU A 69 -1.94 19.02 -6.85
N LEU A 70 -1.41 18.36 -5.81
CA LEU A 70 -1.80 16.98 -5.48
C LEU A 70 -3.26 16.90 -5.09
N SER A 71 -3.75 17.80 -4.23
CA SER A 71 -5.15 17.89 -3.83
C SER A 71 -6.05 18.11 -5.05
N SER A 72 -5.67 19.03 -5.94
CA SER A 72 -6.41 19.29 -7.17
C SER A 72 -6.53 18.07 -8.08
N CYS A 73 -5.49 17.23 -8.14
CA CYS A 73 -5.57 15.96 -8.89
C CYS A 73 -6.58 14.99 -8.25
N ILE A 74 -6.60 14.89 -6.92
CA ILE A 74 -7.51 14.02 -6.17
C ILE A 74 -8.95 14.48 -6.33
N ASP A 75 -9.22 15.78 -6.11
CA ASP A 75 -10.54 16.38 -6.26
C ASP A 75 -11.10 16.19 -7.68
N ALA A 76 -10.24 16.36 -8.70
CA ALA A 76 -10.63 16.13 -10.09
C ALA A 76 -10.96 14.65 -10.36
N ILE A 77 -10.22 13.70 -9.78
CA ILE A 77 -10.50 12.27 -9.90
C ILE A 77 -11.84 11.95 -9.24
N ASP A 78 -12.08 12.46 -8.04
CA ASP A 78 -13.35 12.22 -7.33
C ASP A 78 -14.55 12.77 -8.11
N ASP A 79 -14.46 14.02 -8.59
CA ASP A 79 -15.49 14.65 -9.41
C ASP A 79 -15.78 13.87 -10.70
N LEU A 80 -14.73 13.40 -11.39
CA LEU A 80 -14.87 12.58 -12.59
C LEU A 80 -15.52 11.21 -12.29
N CYS A 81 -15.13 10.57 -11.19
CA CYS A 81 -15.70 9.29 -10.77
C CYS A 81 -17.14 9.42 -10.29
N SER A 82 -17.50 10.55 -9.73
CA SER A 82 -18.87 10.88 -9.31
C SER A 82 -19.79 11.15 -10.48
N LYS A 83 -19.37 11.99 -11.44
CA LYS A 83 -20.18 12.46 -12.58
C LYS A 83 -20.15 11.52 -13.77
N LYS A 84 -19.07 10.76 -13.95
CA LYS A 84 -18.86 9.81 -15.05
C LYS A 84 -19.22 10.33 -16.43
N PRO A 85 -18.67 11.49 -16.86
CA PRO A 85 -18.90 11.94 -18.24
C PRO A 85 -18.27 10.97 -19.25
N ASP A 86 -18.64 11.08 -20.52
CA ASP A 86 -18.04 10.24 -21.56
C ASP A 86 -16.50 10.30 -21.51
N TYR A 87 -15.86 9.14 -21.57
CA TYR A 87 -14.39 8.97 -21.53
C TYR A 87 -13.72 9.45 -20.23
N TYR A 88 -14.45 9.54 -19.12
CA TYR A 88 -13.89 9.99 -17.82
C TYR A 88 -12.67 9.17 -17.38
N GLU A 89 -12.60 7.88 -17.71
CA GLU A 89 -11.47 7.01 -17.37
C GLU A 89 -10.15 7.50 -17.98
N LEU A 90 -10.19 8.12 -19.17
CA LEU A 90 -8.98 8.72 -19.77
C LEU A 90 -8.52 9.93 -18.95
N SER A 91 -9.47 10.75 -18.51
CA SER A 91 -9.16 11.92 -17.67
C SER A 91 -8.64 11.49 -16.30
N VAL A 92 -9.25 10.48 -15.68
CA VAL A 92 -8.75 9.89 -14.41
C VAL A 92 -7.32 9.40 -14.56
N LYS A 93 -6.99 8.68 -15.63
CA LYS A 93 -5.60 8.28 -15.93
C LYS A 93 -4.68 9.49 -16.04
N GLY A 94 -5.10 10.53 -16.76
CA GLY A 94 -4.33 11.75 -16.92
C GLY A 94 -3.99 12.39 -15.58
N HIS A 95 -4.97 12.52 -14.68
CA HIS A 95 -4.76 13.06 -13.34
C HIS A 95 -3.88 12.17 -12.46
N LEU A 96 -4.00 10.84 -12.55
CA LEU A 96 -3.11 9.91 -11.85
C LEU A 96 -1.67 10.04 -12.35
N PHE A 97 -1.44 10.12 -13.67
CA PHE A 97 -0.09 10.34 -14.22
C PHE A 97 0.48 11.69 -13.79
N HIS A 98 -0.35 12.73 -13.74
CA HIS A 98 0.09 14.05 -13.27
C HIS A 98 0.42 14.02 -11.77
N PHE A 99 -0.38 13.38 -10.95
CA PHE A 99 -0.10 13.15 -9.53
C PHE A 99 1.27 12.50 -9.31
N PHE A 100 1.55 11.40 -10.02
CA PHE A 100 2.84 10.72 -9.92
C PHE A 100 4.00 11.52 -10.54
N TYR A 101 3.73 12.32 -11.57
CA TYR A 101 4.72 13.26 -12.09
C TYR A 101 5.15 14.27 -11.00
N LEU A 102 4.20 14.89 -10.31
CA LEU A 102 4.50 15.79 -9.19
C LEU A 102 5.30 15.07 -8.10
N LEU A 103 4.85 13.87 -7.72
CA LEU A 103 5.50 13.07 -6.72
C LEU A 103 6.95 12.72 -7.09
N PHE A 104 7.21 12.26 -8.29
CA PHE A 104 8.56 11.87 -8.72
C PHE A 104 9.46 13.09 -9.00
N SER A 105 8.91 14.18 -9.52
CA SER A 105 9.68 15.39 -9.84
C SER A 105 10.10 16.19 -8.62
N SER A 106 9.36 16.09 -7.52
CA SER A 106 9.66 16.77 -6.26
C SER A 106 10.85 16.16 -5.52
N GLN A 107 11.20 14.95 -5.85
CA GLN A 107 12.28 14.21 -5.23
C GLN A 107 13.55 14.34 -6.08
N GLY A 108 14.68 14.62 -5.44
CA GLY A 108 15.98 14.38 -6.06
C GLY A 108 16.12 12.89 -6.47
N ALA A 109 17.31 12.49 -6.91
CA ALA A 109 17.54 11.09 -7.29
C ALA A 109 17.00 10.13 -6.23
N PRO A 110 16.29 9.04 -6.64
CA PRO A 110 15.67 8.12 -5.69
C PRO A 110 16.68 7.61 -4.68
N VAL A 111 16.35 7.74 -3.40
CA VAL A 111 17.18 7.17 -2.33
C VAL A 111 16.95 5.66 -2.35
N THR A 112 17.95 4.90 -2.79
CA THR A 112 17.91 3.44 -2.71
C THR A 112 17.89 3.02 -1.24
N PHE A 113 16.78 2.49 -0.80
CA PHE A 113 16.63 2.01 0.57
C PHE A 113 17.17 0.58 0.69
N ASN A 114 17.83 0.34 1.81
CA ASN A 114 18.14 -1.02 2.24
C ASN A 114 16.79 -1.69 2.59
N ARG A 115 16.30 -2.53 1.66
CA ARG A 115 15.01 -3.24 1.81
C ARG A 115 14.95 -3.89 3.18
N ASP A 116 14.02 -3.46 4.01
CA ASP A 116 13.82 -4.07 5.31
C ASP A 116 13.33 -5.51 5.11
N LYS A 117 14.25 -6.47 5.31
CA LYS A 117 13.97 -7.90 5.20
C LYS A 117 12.82 -8.35 6.09
N SER A 118 12.48 -7.56 7.12
CA SER A 118 11.36 -7.86 8.01
C SER A 118 10.02 -7.66 7.31
N LEU A 119 9.87 -6.64 6.46
CA LEU A 119 8.66 -6.41 5.67
C LEU A 119 8.42 -7.52 4.65
N ASP A 120 9.48 -8.03 4.02
CA ASP A 120 9.36 -9.19 3.12
C ASP A 120 8.86 -10.42 3.85
N LYS A 121 9.34 -10.64 5.08
CA LYS A 121 8.85 -11.73 5.93
C LYS A 121 7.39 -11.54 6.34
N VAL A 122 6.97 -10.33 6.68
CA VAL A 122 5.56 -10.03 6.98
C VAL A 122 4.68 -10.34 5.77
N LYS A 123 5.07 -9.90 4.56
CA LYS A 123 4.34 -10.22 3.32
C LYS A 123 4.23 -11.72 3.09
N GLN A 124 5.31 -12.47 3.29
CA GLN A 124 5.31 -13.93 3.17
C GLN A 124 4.33 -14.57 4.17
N ILE A 125 4.26 -14.07 5.41
CA ILE A 125 3.32 -14.56 6.42
C ILE A 125 1.86 -14.31 5.99
N VAL A 126 1.55 -13.09 5.58
CA VAL A 126 0.19 -12.71 5.17
C VAL A 126 -0.23 -13.54 3.95
N SER A 127 0.61 -13.62 2.91
CA SER A 127 0.34 -14.42 1.71
C SER A 127 0.17 -15.92 2.03
N TYR A 128 0.93 -16.46 2.97
CA TYR A 128 0.77 -17.83 3.43
C TYR A 128 -0.59 -18.04 4.11
N ILE A 129 -1.01 -17.13 4.99
CA ILE A 129 -2.34 -17.19 5.63
C ILE A 129 -3.43 -17.10 4.58
N GLU A 130 -3.35 -16.15 3.64
CA GLU A 130 -4.34 -15.97 2.56
C GLU A 130 -4.48 -17.20 1.66
N SER A 131 -3.40 -17.93 1.43
CA SER A 131 -3.42 -19.14 0.59
C SER A 131 -3.89 -20.39 1.33
N HIS A 132 -3.75 -20.43 2.66
CA HIS A 132 -3.97 -21.64 3.46
C HIS A 132 -5.00 -21.48 4.60
N TYR A 133 -5.73 -20.34 4.66
CA TYR A 133 -6.66 -20.05 5.77
C TYR A 133 -7.73 -21.10 5.99
N THR A 134 -8.11 -21.85 4.95
CA THR A 134 -9.07 -22.94 5.03
C THR A 134 -8.48 -24.23 5.65
N GLU A 135 -7.16 -24.31 5.72
CA GLU A 135 -6.42 -25.47 6.24
C GLU A 135 -6.15 -25.32 7.75
N PRO A 136 -5.85 -26.40 8.46
CA PRO A 136 -5.48 -26.34 9.87
C PRO A 136 -4.03 -25.85 10.08
N ILE A 137 -3.74 -24.61 9.65
CA ILE A 137 -2.42 -24.01 9.87
C ILE A 137 -2.21 -23.63 11.34
N THR A 138 -1.00 -23.88 11.81
CA THR A 138 -0.58 -23.64 13.20
C THR A 138 0.58 -22.64 13.26
N VAL A 139 0.89 -22.13 14.46
CA VAL A 139 2.10 -21.33 14.72
C VAL A 139 3.33 -22.07 14.26
N GLN A 140 3.43 -23.38 14.61
CA GLN A 140 4.58 -24.23 14.26
C GLN A 140 4.72 -24.37 12.75
N SER A 141 3.66 -24.75 12.02
CA SER A 141 3.73 -24.96 10.57
C SER A 141 4.10 -23.68 9.82
N THR A 142 3.59 -22.53 10.29
CA THR A 142 3.91 -21.23 9.68
C THR A 142 5.33 -20.77 10.00
N ALA A 143 5.79 -21.01 11.22
CA ALA A 143 7.17 -20.72 11.62
C ALA A 143 8.16 -21.55 10.80
N ASP A 144 7.90 -22.85 10.64
CA ASP A 144 8.73 -23.77 9.85
C ASP A 144 8.81 -23.34 8.37
N TYR A 145 7.67 -22.96 7.78
CA TYR A 145 7.61 -22.43 6.40
C TYR A 145 8.53 -21.22 6.21
N LEU A 146 8.65 -20.35 7.22
CA LEU A 146 9.44 -19.13 7.16
C LEU A 146 10.89 -19.31 7.62
N GLY A 147 11.23 -20.50 8.10
CA GLY A 147 12.55 -20.79 8.70
C GLY A 147 12.77 -20.11 10.05
N PHE A 148 11.69 -19.91 10.83
CA PHE A 148 11.74 -19.33 12.17
C PHE A 148 11.56 -20.44 13.24
N SER A 149 12.13 -20.19 14.44
CA SER A 149 11.64 -20.89 15.61
C SER A 149 10.27 -20.34 16.03
N GLU A 150 9.42 -21.16 16.66
CA GLU A 150 8.10 -20.75 17.13
C GLU A 150 8.13 -19.46 17.98
N SER A 151 9.06 -19.42 18.94
CA SER A 151 9.22 -18.27 19.83
C SER A 151 9.63 -17.00 19.08
N HIS A 152 10.49 -17.12 18.08
CA HIS A 152 10.92 -16.00 17.24
C HIS A 152 9.77 -15.53 16.36
N PHE A 153 9.05 -16.47 15.74
CA PHE A 153 7.87 -16.17 14.91
C PHE A 153 6.79 -15.42 15.70
N MET A 154 6.42 -15.90 16.89
CA MET A 154 5.41 -15.22 17.73
C MET A 154 5.79 -13.80 18.10
N LYS A 155 7.06 -13.58 18.48
CA LYS A 155 7.57 -12.24 18.79
C LYS A 155 7.55 -11.34 17.56
N PHE A 156 8.07 -11.85 16.45
CA PHE A 156 8.12 -11.15 15.16
C PHE A 156 6.71 -10.76 14.70
N PHE A 157 5.78 -11.71 14.72
CA PHE A 157 4.39 -11.49 14.31
C PHE A 157 3.71 -10.40 15.15
N LYS A 158 3.83 -10.50 16.48
CA LYS A 158 3.25 -9.51 17.40
C LYS A 158 3.87 -8.12 17.26
N GLN A 159 5.17 -8.05 16.99
CA GLN A 159 5.90 -6.79 16.79
C GLN A 159 5.43 -6.06 15.53
N HIS A 160 5.22 -6.78 14.43
CA HIS A 160 4.92 -6.16 13.13
C HIS A 160 3.42 -6.06 12.83
N LEU A 161 2.59 -6.96 13.35
CA LEU A 161 1.14 -6.99 13.11
C LEU A 161 0.30 -6.58 14.32
N HIS A 162 0.94 -6.23 15.45
CA HIS A 162 0.31 -5.76 16.68
C HIS A 162 -0.79 -6.67 17.26
N THR A 163 -0.85 -7.91 16.79
CA THR A 163 -1.80 -8.94 17.22
C THR A 163 -1.12 -10.30 17.32
N THR A 164 -1.80 -11.31 17.89
CA THR A 164 -1.27 -12.68 17.86
C THR A 164 -1.62 -13.36 16.54
N PHE A 165 -0.80 -14.34 16.11
CA PHE A 165 -1.07 -15.13 14.92
C PHE A 165 -2.47 -15.77 14.95
N THR A 166 -2.86 -16.38 16.06
CA THR A 166 -4.17 -17.03 16.21
C THR A 166 -5.32 -16.03 16.10
N SER A 167 -5.18 -14.85 16.73
CA SER A 167 -6.21 -13.80 16.63
C SER A 167 -6.34 -13.27 15.22
N TYR A 168 -5.22 -13.05 14.54
CA TYR A 168 -5.20 -12.61 13.14
C TYR A 168 -5.85 -13.63 12.22
N LEU A 169 -5.45 -14.90 12.30
CA LEU A 169 -6.00 -15.99 11.48
C LEU A 169 -7.51 -16.16 11.70
N ASN A 170 -7.96 -16.12 12.94
CA ASN A 170 -9.40 -16.24 13.24
C ASN A 170 -10.18 -15.02 12.73
N GLY A 171 -9.64 -13.80 12.89
CA GLY A 171 -10.22 -12.60 12.32
C GLY A 171 -10.33 -12.67 10.80
N TYR A 172 -9.25 -13.09 10.14
CA TYR A 172 -9.23 -13.28 8.69
C TYR A 172 -10.29 -14.30 8.22
N ARG A 173 -10.37 -15.45 8.87
CA ARG A 173 -11.40 -16.48 8.57
C ARG A 173 -12.82 -15.96 8.72
N LEU A 174 -13.09 -15.17 9.76
CA LEU A 174 -14.41 -14.56 9.97
C LEU A 174 -14.77 -13.50 8.95
N THR A 175 -13.78 -12.80 8.41
CA THR A 175 -14.01 -11.76 7.38
C THR A 175 -14.33 -12.37 6.02
N ILE A 176 -13.83 -13.59 5.73
CA ILE A 176 -14.03 -14.27 4.43
C ILE A 176 -15.24 -15.20 4.46
N ALA A 177 -15.72 -15.61 5.64
CA ALA A 177 -16.88 -16.51 5.82
C ALA A 177 -18.21 -15.80 5.59
#